data_ccddf5b12e43538b649956ae72eeab05
#
_entry.id   ccddf5b12e43538b649956ae72eeab05
#
_cell.length_a   1.000
_cell.length_b   1.000
_cell.length_c   1.000
_cell.angle_alpha   90.00
_cell.angle_beta   90.00
_cell.angle_gamma   90.00
#
_symmetry.space_group_name_H-M   'P 1'
#
loop_
_entity.id
_entity.type
_entity.pdbx_description
1 polymer ?
#
loop_
_entity_poly.entity_id
_entity_poly.type
_entity_poly.pdbx_seq_one_letter_code
_entity_poly.pdbx_strand_id
1 'polypeptide(L)'
;LLVLVAVAAAGITAYYLFFKKPGITVKEPATGIEQPAPTGENIIAIDEKLKRISLVSAVSPVPNADGSRVLYAGKTDMIFEVDFDGGNQKETVFTPLKNLYKIIWSKDRVEFAAVYASSDGRKTFYYNTQTKQTSPYDTHIDSLAFSPAENKLAYHYQETGGGINNISLADQNGAN
;
A
#
# COMPACT_ATOMS: atom_id res chain seq x y z
N LEU A 1 41.36 -24.52 -28.17
CA LEU A 1 41.10 -23.08 -28.28
C LEU A 1 39.92 -22.79 -29.22
N LEU A 2 39.89 -23.33 -30.43
CA LEU A 2 38.82 -23.14 -31.44
C LEU A 2 37.42 -23.53 -30.94
N VAL A 3 37.29 -24.65 -30.18
CA VAL A 3 35.99 -25.11 -29.63
C VAL A 3 35.47 -24.13 -28.58
N LEU A 4 36.31 -23.55 -27.73
CA LEU A 4 35.90 -22.57 -26.71
C LEU A 4 35.36 -21.26 -27.34
N VAL A 5 35.96 -20.82 -28.43
CA VAL A 5 35.49 -19.63 -29.16
C VAL A 5 34.13 -19.86 -29.82
N ALA A 6 33.89 -21.07 -30.36
CA ALA A 6 32.62 -21.43 -30.97
C ALA A 6 31.48 -21.50 -29.93
N VAL A 7 31.72 -22.02 -28.73
CA VAL A 7 30.72 -22.06 -27.65
C VAL A 7 30.38 -20.66 -27.15
N ALA A 8 31.38 -19.80 -26.99
CA ALA A 8 31.16 -18.40 -26.60
C ALA A 8 30.33 -17.62 -27.64
N ALA A 9 30.63 -17.80 -28.93
CA ALA A 9 29.88 -17.16 -30.01
C ALA A 9 28.42 -17.64 -30.06
N ALA A 10 28.17 -18.95 -29.89
CA ALA A 10 26.83 -19.50 -29.84
C ALA A 10 26.00 -18.96 -28.62
N GLY A 11 26.63 -18.83 -27.47
CA GLY A 11 26.01 -18.27 -26.26
C GLY A 11 25.59 -16.80 -26.43
N ILE A 12 26.47 -15.99 -27.02
CA ILE A 12 26.16 -14.57 -27.31
C ILE A 12 25.01 -14.45 -28.32
N THR A 13 25.00 -15.27 -29.36
CA THR A 13 23.93 -15.24 -30.38
C THR A 13 22.58 -15.65 -29.77
N ALA A 14 22.56 -16.70 -28.94
CA ALA A 14 21.35 -17.12 -28.25
C ALA A 14 20.83 -16.04 -27.29
N TYR A 15 21.71 -15.35 -26.54
CA TYR A 15 21.34 -14.23 -25.69
C TYR A 15 20.66 -13.11 -26.47
N TYR A 16 21.23 -12.70 -27.62
CA TYR A 16 20.67 -11.64 -28.44
C TYR A 16 19.31 -12.01 -29.06
N LEU A 17 19.12 -13.27 -29.45
CA LEU A 17 17.86 -13.73 -30.05
C LEU A 17 16.73 -13.90 -29.05
N PHE A 18 17.03 -14.35 -27.83
CA PHE A 18 15.99 -14.68 -26.85
C PHE A 18 15.74 -13.62 -25.79
N PHE A 19 16.73 -12.79 -25.46
CA PHE A 19 16.62 -11.81 -24.37
C PHE A 19 16.58 -10.34 -24.82
N LYS A 20 17.03 -10.01 -26.02
CA LYS A 20 16.86 -8.66 -26.54
C LYS A 20 15.45 -8.53 -27.08
N LYS A 21 14.54 -7.99 -26.26
CA LYS A 21 13.20 -7.57 -26.73
C LYS A 21 13.40 -6.61 -27.90
N PRO A 22 12.69 -6.80 -29.05
CA PRO A 22 12.71 -5.82 -30.13
C PRO A 22 12.27 -4.50 -29.53
N GLY A 23 13.11 -3.48 -29.67
CA GLY A 23 12.80 -2.12 -29.25
C GLY A 23 11.50 -1.71 -29.94
N ILE A 24 10.53 -1.27 -29.17
CA ILE A 24 9.32 -0.66 -29.73
C ILE A 24 9.81 0.59 -30.47
N THR A 25 9.86 0.54 -31.80
CA THR A 25 10.03 1.72 -32.64
C THR A 25 8.75 2.53 -32.50
N VAL A 26 8.78 3.54 -31.64
CA VAL A 26 7.76 4.57 -31.64
C VAL A 26 7.87 5.24 -33.02
N LYS A 27 6.92 4.95 -33.89
CA LYS A 27 6.77 5.66 -35.15
C LYS A 27 6.47 7.11 -34.79
N GLU A 28 7.37 8.02 -35.09
CA GLU A 28 7.09 9.44 -35.00
C GLU A 28 5.82 9.72 -35.81
N PRO A 29 4.81 10.42 -35.27
CA PRO A 29 3.63 10.76 -36.01
C PRO A 29 4.04 11.68 -37.17
N ALA A 30 3.59 11.33 -38.37
CA ALA A 30 3.82 12.09 -39.58
C ALA A 30 3.41 13.55 -39.35
N THR A 31 4.37 14.47 -39.50
CA THR A 31 4.18 15.91 -39.56
C THR A 31 3.19 16.20 -40.68
N GLY A 32 1.97 16.64 -40.35
CA GLY A 32 1.06 17.13 -41.39
C GLY A 32 -0.44 16.98 -41.14
N ILE A 33 -0.89 16.84 -39.89
CA ILE A 33 -2.29 17.12 -39.59
C ILE A 33 -2.27 18.25 -38.58
N GLU A 34 -2.67 19.45 -39.01
CA GLU A 34 -3.04 20.53 -38.10
C GLU A 34 -4.20 19.99 -37.25
N GLN A 35 -3.86 19.55 -36.03
CA GLN A 35 -4.85 19.26 -35.03
C GLN A 35 -5.51 20.58 -34.68
N PRO A 36 -6.84 20.75 -34.89
CA PRO A 36 -7.50 21.99 -34.49
C PRO A 36 -7.14 22.22 -33.03
N ALA A 37 -6.68 23.44 -32.74
CA ALA A 37 -6.33 23.86 -31.40
C ALA A 37 -7.46 23.41 -30.45
N PRO A 38 -7.18 22.68 -29.35
CA PRO A 38 -8.20 22.29 -28.42
C PRO A 38 -8.89 23.57 -27.95
N THR A 39 -10.15 23.70 -28.30
CA THR A 39 -11.03 24.76 -27.79
C THR A 39 -11.05 24.61 -26.31
N GLY A 40 -10.49 25.61 -25.59
CA GLY A 40 -10.08 25.50 -24.18
C GLY A 40 -11.19 25.39 -23.13
N GLU A 41 -12.34 24.74 -23.41
CA GLU A 41 -13.42 24.63 -22.44
C GLU A 41 -13.55 23.26 -21.76
N ASN A 42 -12.90 22.21 -22.27
CA ASN A 42 -13.07 20.85 -21.70
C ASN A 42 -11.88 20.32 -20.89
N ILE A 43 -10.74 20.97 -20.88
CA ILE A 43 -9.55 20.50 -20.13
C ILE A 43 -9.60 20.97 -18.67
N ILE A 44 -10.27 22.10 -18.39
CA ILE A 44 -10.36 22.68 -17.05
C ILE A 44 -11.27 21.85 -16.13
N ALA A 45 -12.32 21.21 -16.67
CA ALA A 45 -13.29 20.44 -15.87
C ALA A 45 -12.76 19.09 -15.35
N ILE A 46 -11.66 18.55 -15.88
CA ILE A 46 -11.08 17.29 -15.39
C ILE A 46 -10.11 17.56 -14.22
N ASP A 47 -9.45 18.72 -14.24
CA ASP A 47 -8.46 19.07 -13.21
C ASP A 47 -9.10 19.48 -11.88
N GLU A 48 -10.35 19.97 -11.90
CA GLU A 48 -11.10 20.29 -10.69
C GLU A 48 -11.65 19.04 -9.95
N LYS A 49 -11.79 17.89 -10.63
CA LYS A 49 -12.37 16.66 -10.05
C LYS A 49 -11.35 15.75 -9.36
N LEU A 50 -10.08 15.88 -9.71
CA LEU A 50 -9.01 15.03 -9.16
C LEU A 50 -7.90 15.91 -8.62
N LYS A 51 -7.92 16.13 -7.31
CA LYS A 51 -6.88 16.88 -6.62
C LYS A 51 -5.97 15.92 -5.83
N ARG A 52 -4.67 16.05 -6.01
CA ARG A 52 -3.70 15.34 -5.18
C ARG A 52 -3.68 15.97 -3.79
N ILE A 53 -3.99 15.17 -2.75
CA ILE A 53 -4.04 15.62 -1.36
C ILE A 53 -2.85 15.15 -0.51
N SER A 54 -2.01 14.24 -1.02
CA SER A 54 -0.83 13.77 -0.31
C SER A 54 0.45 14.16 -1.03
N LEU A 55 1.47 14.59 -0.29
CA LEU A 55 2.81 14.88 -0.80
C LEU A 55 3.70 13.64 -0.91
N VAL A 56 3.33 12.57 -0.20
CA VAL A 56 4.04 11.29 -0.15
C VAL A 56 3.14 10.15 -0.60
N SER A 57 3.72 8.97 -0.87
CA SER A 57 2.92 7.79 -1.15
C SER A 57 2.04 7.44 0.04
N ALA A 58 0.73 7.32 -0.17
CA ALA A 58 -0.24 7.02 0.86
C ALA A 58 -0.54 5.51 0.92
N VAL A 59 -0.59 4.98 2.14
CA VAL A 59 -0.98 3.60 2.46
C VAL A 59 -2.25 3.65 3.30
N SER A 60 -3.26 2.84 2.93
CA SER A 60 -4.52 2.67 3.65
C SER A 60 -5.22 4.00 4.04
N PRO A 61 -5.52 4.88 3.08
CA PRO A 61 -6.20 6.13 3.36
C PRO A 61 -7.65 5.85 3.84
N VAL A 62 -8.07 6.57 4.87
CA VAL A 62 -9.44 6.52 5.41
C VAL A 62 -9.86 7.91 5.89
N PRO A 63 -11.15 8.23 5.94
CA PRO A 63 -11.62 9.39 6.69
C PRO A 63 -11.29 9.25 8.18
N ASN A 64 -10.98 10.35 8.87
CA ASN A 64 -10.88 10.36 10.32
C ASN A 64 -12.27 10.09 10.96
N ALA A 65 -12.33 10.00 12.29
CA ALA A 65 -13.53 9.54 13.00
C ALA A 65 -14.77 10.41 12.74
N ASP A 66 -14.60 11.72 12.57
CA ASP A 66 -15.69 12.67 12.28
C ASP A 66 -15.92 12.90 10.78
N GLY A 67 -15.12 12.29 9.92
CA GLY A 67 -15.24 12.41 8.46
C GLY A 67 -14.75 13.73 7.88
N SER A 68 -14.14 14.61 8.67
CA SER A 68 -13.71 15.94 8.22
C SER A 68 -12.36 15.96 7.51
N ARG A 69 -11.52 14.94 7.71
CA ARG A 69 -10.15 14.86 7.22
C ARG A 69 -9.80 13.46 6.75
N VAL A 70 -8.69 13.31 6.06
CA VAL A 70 -8.16 12.03 5.60
C VAL A 70 -6.95 11.65 6.46
N LEU A 71 -6.98 10.43 6.99
CA LEU A 71 -5.84 9.76 7.62
C LEU A 71 -5.17 8.82 6.63
N TYR A 72 -3.86 8.79 6.59
CA TYR A 72 -3.09 7.80 5.81
C TYR A 72 -1.70 7.60 6.40
N ALA A 73 -1.10 6.45 6.17
CA ALA A 73 0.31 6.24 6.44
C ALA A 73 1.16 6.61 5.22
N GLY A 74 2.26 7.30 5.44
CA GLY A 74 3.28 7.51 4.43
C GLY A 74 4.26 6.33 4.35
N LYS A 75 4.97 6.19 3.24
CA LYS A 75 6.11 5.25 3.17
C LYS A 75 7.30 5.69 4.05
N THR A 76 7.25 6.89 4.56
CA THR A 76 8.23 7.47 5.50
C THR A 76 7.96 7.10 6.95
N ASP A 77 7.16 6.07 7.19
CA ASP A 77 6.88 5.51 8.51
C ASP A 77 6.13 6.43 9.47
N MET A 78 5.27 7.30 8.92
CA MET A 78 4.47 8.27 9.68
C MET A 78 3.00 8.20 9.30
N ILE A 79 2.13 8.54 10.24
CA ILE A 79 0.70 8.71 9.99
C ILE A 79 0.41 10.20 9.84
N PHE A 80 -0.25 10.52 8.76
CA PHE A 80 -0.62 11.88 8.38
C PHE A 80 -2.12 12.08 8.46
N GLU A 81 -2.50 13.29 8.79
CA GLU A 81 -3.86 13.78 8.67
C GLU A 81 -3.85 15.03 7.78
N VAL A 82 -4.77 15.10 6.82
CA VAL A 82 -4.83 16.15 5.83
C VAL A 82 -6.30 16.49 5.52
N ASP A 83 -6.58 17.75 5.23
CA ASP A 83 -7.92 18.15 4.80
C ASP A 83 -8.24 17.57 3.41
N PHE A 84 -9.52 17.43 3.07
CA PHE A 84 -9.94 16.88 1.76
C PHE A 84 -9.51 17.75 0.57
N ASP A 85 -9.13 19.00 0.82
CA ASP A 85 -8.56 19.90 -0.18
C ASP A 85 -7.03 19.80 -0.28
N GLY A 86 -6.39 18.97 0.55
CA GLY A 86 -4.93 18.79 0.61
C GLY A 86 -4.23 19.82 1.49
N GLY A 87 -4.97 20.72 2.14
CA GLY A 87 -4.43 21.69 3.09
C GLY A 87 -4.17 21.09 4.47
N ASN A 88 -3.53 21.89 5.32
CA ASN A 88 -3.35 21.61 6.75
C ASN A 88 -2.81 20.22 7.08
N GLN A 89 -1.91 19.68 6.25
CA GLN A 89 -1.27 18.39 6.52
C GLN A 89 -0.49 18.47 7.83
N LYS A 90 -0.77 17.54 8.73
CA LYS A 90 -0.04 17.34 9.97
C LYS A 90 0.17 15.87 10.26
N GLU A 91 1.16 15.61 11.09
CA GLU A 91 1.45 14.30 11.64
C GLU A 91 0.61 14.09 12.89
N THR A 92 -0.14 12.99 12.95
CA THR A 92 -1.02 12.67 14.09
C THR A 92 -0.42 11.63 15.01
N VAL A 93 0.43 10.75 14.48
CA VAL A 93 1.10 9.69 15.25
C VAL A 93 2.53 9.57 14.77
N PHE A 94 3.46 9.77 15.68
CA PHE A 94 4.88 9.48 15.45
C PHE A 94 5.17 8.04 15.87
N THR A 95 5.23 7.13 14.93
CA THR A 95 5.65 5.75 15.14
C THR A 95 6.42 5.29 13.91
N PRO A 96 7.69 4.93 14.02
CA PRO A 96 8.46 4.42 12.89
C PRO A 96 7.92 3.03 12.50
N LEU A 97 7.13 3.00 11.45
CA LEU A 97 6.49 1.80 10.92
C LEU A 97 7.24 1.32 9.66
N LYS A 98 8.49 0.87 9.82
CA LYS A 98 9.33 0.45 8.68
C LYS A 98 8.72 -0.71 7.91
N ASN A 99 8.78 -0.63 6.57
CA ASN A 99 8.23 -1.65 5.67
C ASN A 99 6.73 -1.89 5.84
N LEU A 100 5.99 -0.84 6.19
CA LEU A 100 4.55 -0.90 6.33
C LEU A 100 3.90 -1.29 5.00
N TYR A 101 3.10 -2.35 5.03
CA TYR A 101 2.35 -2.85 3.88
C TYR A 101 0.91 -2.36 3.88
N LYS A 102 0.24 -2.40 5.05
CA LYS A 102 -1.18 -2.08 5.20
C LYS A 102 -1.48 -1.63 6.62
N ILE A 103 -2.44 -0.72 6.77
CA ILE A 103 -3.10 -0.42 8.05
C ILE A 103 -4.56 -0.84 7.95
N ILE A 104 -5.08 -1.45 9.02
CA ILE A 104 -6.49 -1.76 9.21
C ILE A 104 -6.93 -0.94 10.42
N TRP A 105 -7.80 0.04 10.18
CA TRP A 105 -8.23 0.99 11.19
C TRP A 105 -9.43 0.48 11.98
N SER A 106 -9.47 0.78 13.28
CA SER A 106 -10.69 0.72 14.09
C SER A 106 -11.71 1.76 13.62
N LYS A 107 -12.95 1.62 14.07
CA LYS A 107 -14.04 2.55 13.71
C LYS A 107 -13.75 3.99 14.15
N ASP A 108 -13.25 4.15 15.36
CA ASP A 108 -12.95 5.45 15.98
C ASP A 108 -11.60 6.04 15.57
N ARG A 109 -10.80 5.27 14.78
CA ARG A 109 -9.43 5.67 14.35
C ARG A 109 -8.43 5.85 15.50
N VAL A 110 -8.78 5.42 16.71
CA VAL A 110 -7.88 5.41 17.86
C VAL A 110 -6.91 4.25 17.79
N GLU A 111 -7.35 3.13 17.25
CA GLU A 111 -6.59 1.90 17.18
C GLU A 111 -6.44 1.42 15.74
N PHE A 112 -5.39 0.67 15.49
CA PHE A 112 -5.20 0.02 14.21
C PHE A 112 -4.32 -1.22 14.31
N ALA A 113 -4.45 -2.09 13.32
CA ALA A 113 -3.50 -3.17 13.06
C ALA A 113 -2.58 -2.76 11.91
N ALA A 114 -1.28 -2.75 12.16
CA ALA A 114 -0.25 -2.48 11.19
C ALA A 114 0.37 -3.78 10.68
N VAL A 115 0.30 -4.01 9.38
CA VAL A 115 0.88 -5.18 8.72
C VAL A 115 2.20 -4.79 8.08
N TYR A 116 3.27 -5.46 8.43
CA TYR A 116 4.62 -5.23 7.93
C TYR A 116 5.07 -6.36 7.03
N ALA A 117 5.85 -6.01 6.01
CA ALA A 117 6.61 -6.99 5.25
C ALA A 117 7.91 -7.31 6.00
N SER A 118 8.18 -8.59 6.21
CA SER A 118 9.40 -9.11 6.82
C SER A 118 10.03 -10.18 5.92
N SER A 119 11.31 -10.49 6.10
CA SER A 119 12.00 -11.56 5.37
C SER A 119 11.40 -12.95 5.59
N ASP A 120 10.81 -13.16 6.77
CA ASP A 120 10.16 -14.40 7.21
C ASP A 120 8.64 -14.36 7.07
N GLY A 121 8.10 -13.40 6.31
CA GLY A 121 6.67 -13.27 6.05
C GLY A 121 6.09 -11.95 6.54
N ARG A 122 4.77 -11.93 6.73
CA ARG A 122 4.07 -10.75 7.24
C ARG A 122 3.94 -10.84 8.75
N LYS A 123 4.12 -9.69 9.44
CA LYS A 123 3.90 -9.54 10.87
C LYS A 123 2.87 -8.46 11.09
N THR A 124 1.95 -8.71 12.01
CA THR A 124 0.87 -7.77 12.32
C THR A 124 1.00 -7.32 13.77
N PHE A 125 0.87 -6.02 13.99
CA PHE A 125 0.95 -5.40 15.30
C PHE A 125 -0.29 -4.55 15.56
N TYR A 126 -0.81 -4.65 16.77
CA TYR A 126 -1.76 -3.71 17.32
C TYR A 126 -1.04 -2.41 17.71
N TYR A 127 -1.71 -1.30 17.52
CA TYR A 127 -1.27 0.01 17.98
C TYR A 127 -2.46 0.85 18.43
N ASN A 128 -2.33 1.50 19.61
CA ASN A 128 -3.27 2.49 20.11
C ASN A 128 -2.63 3.87 20.05
N THR A 129 -3.28 4.81 19.34
CA THR A 129 -2.72 6.16 19.07
C THR A 129 -2.71 7.06 20.30
N GLN A 130 -3.61 6.83 21.26
CA GLN A 130 -3.73 7.62 22.47
C GLN A 130 -2.76 7.15 23.54
N THR A 131 -2.78 5.86 23.87
CA THR A 131 -1.94 5.27 24.92
C THR A 131 -0.52 4.96 24.46
N LYS A 132 -0.26 4.98 23.14
CA LYS A 132 1.00 4.54 22.50
C LYS A 132 1.34 3.07 22.76
N GLN A 133 0.38 2.30 23.21
CA GLN A 133 0.53 0.86 23.42
C GLN A 133 0.67 0.16 22.09
N THR A 134 1.58 -0.81 22.04
CA THR A 134 1.77 -1.71 20.90
C THR A 134 1.94 -3.14 21.38
N SER A 135 1.38 -4.10 20.65
CA SER A 135 1.58 -5.52 20.89
C SER A 135 1.55 -6.30 19.57
N PRO A 136 2.34 -7.37 19.43
CA PRO A 136 2.23 -8.25 18.28
C PRO A 136 0.94 -9.05 18.35
N TYR A 137 0.29 -9.26 17.21
CA TYR A 137 -0.70 -10.32 17.05
C TYR A 137 0.00 -11.67 16.83
N ASP A 138 -0.72 -12.76 17.10
CA ASP A 138 -0.23 -14.11 16.85
C ASP A 138 0.13 -14.27 15.35
N THR A 139 1.22 -14.97 15.08
CA THR A 139 1.73 -15.20 13.71
C THR A 139 0.83 -16.08 12.86
N HIS A 140 -0.07 -16.84 13.50
CA HIS A 140 -1.07 -17.67 12.82
C HIS A 140 -2.32 -16.87 12.39
N ILE A 141 -2.40 -15.58 12.70
CA ILE A 141 -3.45 -14.69 12.22
C ILE A 141 -3.10 -14.26 10.79
N ASP A 142 -3.80 -14.82 9.80
CA ASP A 142 -3.63 -14.51 8.38
C ASP A 142 -4.29 -13.19 8.01
N SER A 143 -5.49 -12.95 8.52
CA SER A 143 -6.26 -11.73 8.26
C SER A 143 -7.10 -11.32 9.46
N LEU A 144 -7.41 -10.04 9.56
CA LEU A 144 -8.26 -9.51 10.62
C LEU A 144 -9.10 -8.31 10.14
N ALA A 145 -10.19 -8.04 10.87
CA ALA A 145 -11.04 -6.86 10.68
C ALA A 145 -11.58 -6.37 12.02
N PHE A 146 -11.55 -5.06 12.25
CA PHE A 146 -12.20 -4.47 13.42
C PHE A 146 -13.72 -4.45 13.25
N SER A 147 -14.45 -4.72 14.33
CA SER A 147 -15.89 -4.57 14.35
C SER A 147 -16.28 -3.11 14.13
N PRO A 148 -17.29 -2.83 13.28
CA PRO A 148 -17.80 -1.49 13.13
C PRO A 148 -18.70 -1.02 14.30
N ALA A 149 -19.12 -1.93 15.17
CA ALA A 149 -20.08 -1.68 16.24
C ALA A 149 -19.48 -1.79 17.65
N GLU A 150 -18.57 -2.72 17.85
CA GLU A 150 -18.03 -3.09 19.15
C GLU A 150 -16.51 -2.96 19.20
N ASN A 151 -15.93 -2.88 20.40
CA ASN A 151 -14.47 -2.89 20.59
C ASN A 151 -13.91 -4.33 20.50
N LYS A 152 -14.23 -4.98 19.38
CA LYS A 152 -13.82 -6.35 19.05
C LYS A 152 -13.15 -6.40 17.69
N LEU A 153 -12.38 -7.44 17.46
CA LEU A 153 -11.91 -7.79 16.14
C LEU A 153 -12.29 -9.24 15.80
N ALA A 154 -12.57 -9.47 14.52
CA ALA A 154 -12.66 -10.80 13.94
C ALA A 154 -11.34 -11.11 13.24
N TYR A 155 -10.82 -12.31 13.40
CA TYR A 155 -9.60 -12.74 12.76
C TYR A 155 -9.71 -14.16 12.22
N HIS A 156 -9.00 -14.42 11.13
CA HIS A 156 -8.82 -15.76 10.60
C HIS A 156 -7.54 -16.34 11.20
N TYR A 157 -7.70 -17.42 11.96
CA TYR A 157 -6.61 -18.17 12.55
C TYR A 157 -6.32 -19.41 11.72
N GLN A 158 -5.07 -19.59 11.32
CA GLN A 158 -4.64 -20.74 10.52
C GLN A 158 -3.38 -21.36 11.12
N GLU A 159 -3.52 -22.52 11.73
CA GLU A 159 -2.39 -23.26 12.27
C GLU A 159 -1.54 -23.90 11.18
N THR A 160 -0.22 -23.82 11.34
CA THR A 160 0.73 -24.44 10.42
C THR A 160 0.58 -25.97 10.46
N GLY A 161 0.41 -26.60 9.30
CA GLY A 161 0.26 -28.06 9.21
C GLY A 161 -1.19 -28.55 9.11
N GLY A 162 -2.17 -27.65 9.00
CA GLY A 162 -3.56 -28.01 8.67
C GLY A 162 -4.42 -28.40 9.88
N GLY A 163 -4.03 -27.95 11.08
CA GLY A 163 -4.83 -28.13 12.31
C GLY A 163 -6.05 -27.19 12.34
N ILE A 164 -6.00 -26.16 13.18
CA ILE A 164 -7.11 -25.21 13.35
C ILE A 164 -7.13 -24.24 12.16
N ASN A 165 -8.31 -24.06 11.57
CA ASN A 165 -8.58 -23.09 10.52
C ASN A 165 -10.00 -22.55 10.76
N ASN A 166 -10.10 -21.41 11.45
CA ASN A 166 -11.40 -20.84 11.83
C ASN A 166 -11.38 -19.31 11.87
N ILE A 167 -12.58 -18.73 11.97
CA ILE A 167 -12.76 -17.31 12.28
C ILE A 167 -13.09 -17.21 13.76
N SER A 168 -12.36 -16.39 14.47
CA SER A 168 -12.50 -16.14 15.91
C SER A 168 -12.69 -14.67 16.20
N LEU A 169 -13.18 -14.38 17.41
CA LEU A 169 -13.34 -13.02 17.93
C LEU A 169 -12.40 -12.82 19.11
N ALA A 170 -11.85 -11.62 19.22
CA ALA A 170 -11.01 -11.21 20.35
C ALA A 170 -11.25 -9.73 20.68
N ASP A 171 -10.66 -9.27 21.77
CA ASP A 171 -10.51 -7.86 22.03
C ASP A 171 -9.59 -7.20 20.99
N GLN A 172 -9.67 -5.88 20.80
CA GLN A 172 -8.94 -5.19 19.74
C GLN A 172 -7.42 -5.38 19.81
N ASN A 173 -6.87 -5.53 21.02
CA ASN A 173 -5.45 -5.82 21.25
C ASN A 173 -5.07 -7.30 21.05
N GLY A 174 -6.00 -8.17 20.67
CA GLY A 174 -5.78 -9.58 20.48
C GLY A 174 -5.89 -10.43 21.78
N ALA A 175 -6.24 -9.83 22.91
CA ALA A 175 -6.52 -10.57 24.12
C ALA A 175 -7.88 -11.27 24.03
N ASN A 176 -7.97 -12.49 24.58
CA ASN A 176 -9.21 -13.26 24.72
C ASN A 176 -9.71 -13.19 26.17
#